data_2ae18fc0a2de66ff23afd75ce7625547
#
_entry.id   2ae18fc0a2de66ff23afd75ce7625547
#
_cell.length_a   1.000
_cell.length_b   1.000
_cell.length_c   1.000
_cell.angle_alpha   90.00
_cell.angle_beta   90.00
_cell.angle_gamma   90.00
#
_symmetry.space_group_name_H-M   'P 1'
#
loop_
_entity.id
_entity.type
_entity.pdbx_description
1 polymer ?
#
loop_
_entity_poly.entity_id
_entity_poly.type
_entity_poly.pdbx_seq_one_letter_code
_entity_poly.pdbx_strand_id
1 'polypeptide(L)'
;MKRLLSILLAALCTACTTTPPAETAAHPEWSYNAVVYEMNVRQYTPEGTFAAAARELPRLKRMGADIIWLMPIHPIGVKERKGTLGSYYAISDYCAVNPEFGTLDEFDRFVAEAHRLGLRVILDWVANHTSPDARWITERPADWYVRDSLGRTIVQYDWTDIAKLNYDNADMRQEMERAMRFWLDRGIDGFRCDMACEVPIDFWRTTLPALRRDYPQIFLLAEGEDPALHEGAFDASYSWELHHLMNDIARGKRGVAELKEYLKKDAANTPREAFRLMFTSNHDENSWAGSEFERMGDAARVMALLTFTLPKGMPLIYTGQEIGYDHRFAFFEKDPVPQWCENEFGEFYAALARLRHEHPALASGERGAEARYPAEGSLPDGVFGFTRGTGSDAVTVIANLTAAEQEVGLPAEGPLREFFTGQILSAGSRAVLPAWGWLVLTPEKE
;
A
#
# COMPACT_ATOMS: atom_id res chain seq x y z
N MET A 1 -77.14 25.92 -31.70
CA MET A 1 -76.55 25.54 -30.40
C MET A 1 -75.66 24.32 -30.60
N LYS A 2 -74.40 24.52 -30.80
CA LYS A 2 -73.38 23.43 -30.91
C LYS A 2 -72.34 23.64 -29.77
N ARG A 3 -72.30 22.71 -28.82
CA ARG A 3 -71.32 22.71 -27.73
C ARG A 3 -70.01 22.10 -28.25
N LEU A 4 -68.93 22.87 -28.20
CA LEU A 4 -67.61 22.34 -28.41
C LEU A 4 -67.09 21.69 -27.09
N LEU A 5 -66.65 20.46 -27.21
CA LEU A 5 -66.00 19.72 -26.13
C LEU A 5 -64.47 19.88 -26.33
N SER A 6 -63.78 20.59 -25.45
CA SER A 6 -62.33 20.72 -25.47
C SER A 6 -61.71 19.60 -24.64
N ILE A 7 -60.96 18.73 -25.29
CA ILE A 7 -60.17 17.63 -24.64
C ILE A 7 -58.82 18.23 -24.27
N LEU A 8 -58.52 18.30 -22.98
CA LEU A 8 -57.22 18.68 -22.44
C LEU A 8 -56.35 17.45 -22.39
N LEU A 9 -55.31 17.41 -23.23
CA LEU A 9 -54.30 16.35 -23.23
C LEU A 9 -53.23 16.74 -22.21
N ALA A 10 -53.17 16.08 -21.05
CA ALA A 10 -52.09 16.25 -20.07
C ALA A 10 -50.91 15.39 -20.49
N ALA A 11 -49.83 16.04 -20.91
CA ALA A 11 -48.54 15.38 -21.16
C ALA A 11 -47.86 15.12 -19.82
N LEU A 12 -47.76 13.85 -19.42
CA LEU A 12 -46.88 13.42 -18.32
C LEU A 12 -45.40 13.47 -18.82
N CYS A 13 -44.69 14.49 -18.42
CA CYS A 13 -43.22 14.49 -18.51
C CYS A 13 -42.70 13.61 -17.40
N THR A 14 -42.28 12.39 -17.71
CA THR A 14 -41.41 11.58 -16.87
C THR A 14 -40.02 12.24 -16.83
N ALA A 15 -39.75 12.98 -15.77
CA ALA A 15 -38.40 13.45 -15.50
C ALA A 15 -37.55 12.22 -15.11
N CYS A 16 -36.69 11.79 -16.02
CA CYS A 16 -35.55 10.93 -15.66
C CYS A 16 -34.68 11.73 -14.70
N THR A 17 -34.77 11.47 -13.41
CA THR A 17 -33.80 11.89 -12.43
C THR A 17 -32.54 11.05 -12.67
N THR A 18 -31.59 11.58 -13.45
CA THR A 18 -30.22 11.11 -13.43
C THR A 18 -29.69 11.39 -12.04
N THR A 19 -29.51 10.35 -11.23
CA THR A 19 -28.74 10.46 -9.99
C THR A 19 -27.36 11.00 -10.38
N PRO A 20 -26.87 12.10 -9.75
CA PRO A 20 -25.51 12.55 -10.00
C PRO A 20 -24.56 11.37 -9.70
N PRO A 21 -23.46 11.22 -10.44
CA PRO A 21 -22.42 10.26 -10.06
C PRO A 21 -22.06 10.54 -8.60
N ALA A 22 -21.98 9.47 -7.80
CA ALA A 22 -21.55 9.59 -6.41
C ALA A 22 -20.25 10.41 -6.40
N GLU A 23 -20.25 11.53 -5.67
CA GLU A 23 -19.05 12.29 -5.41
C GLU A 23 -18.04 11.31 -4.81
N THR A 24 -16.94 11.04 -5.52
CA THR A 24 -15.86 10.18 -5.00
C THR A 24 -15.44 10.81 -3.68
N ALA A 25 -15.60 10.08 -2.59
CA ALA A 25 -15.22 10.60 -1.26
C ALA A 25 -13.73 10.96 -1.32
N ALA A 26 -13.42 12.22 -1.02
CA ALA A 26 -12.03 12.68 -1.00
C ALA A 26 -11.21 11.81 -0.04
N HIS A 27 -10.00 11.44 -0.45
CA HIS A 27 -9.06 10.72 0.42
C HIS A 27 -8.77 11.53 1.69
N PRO A 28 -8.45 10.89 2.82
CA PRO A 28 -8.04 11.62 4.02
C PRO A 28 -6.85 12.54 3.70
N GLU A 29 -6.96 13.82 4.10
CA GLU A 29 -5.97 14.86 3.77
C GLU A 29 -4.53 14.45 4.12
N TRP A 30 -4.35 13.74 5.22
CA TRP A 30 -3.06 13.27 5.71
C TRP A 30 -2.43 12.16 4.87
N SER A 31 -3.17 11.51 3.95
CA SER A 31 -2.69 10.33 3.23
C SER A 31 -1.91 10.65 1.95
N TYR A 32 -2.07 11.84 1.37
CA TYR A 32 -1.51 12.16 0.04
C TYR A 32 0.02 12.09 -0.03
N ASN A 33 0.73 12.51 1.01
CA ASN A 33 2.19 12.45 1.07
C ASN A 33 2.72 11.34 1.97
N ALA A 34 1.83 10.47 2.46
CA ALA A 34 2.19 9.47 3.45
C ALA A 34 3.16 8.41 2.91
N VAL A 35 4.01 7.93 3.82
CA VAL A 35 4.89 6.77 3.68
C VAL A 35 4.35 5.66 4.58
N VAL A 36 4.06 4.50 3.99
CA VAL A 36 3.56 3.33 4.70
C VAL A 36 4.73 2.51 5.23
N TYR A 37 4.65 2.10 6.49
CA TYR A 37 5.55 1.13 7.10
C TYR A 37 4.76 -0.12 7.50
N GLU A 38 5.05 -1.25 6.88
CA GLU A 38 4.43 -2.53 7.18
C GLU A 38 5.17 -3.21 8.34
N MET A 39 4.45 -3.40 9.45
CA MET A 39 4.98 -3.95 10.68
C MET A 39 4.43 -5.35 10.95
N ASN A 40 5.34 -6.33 10.94
CA ASN A 40 5.05 -7.67 11.43
C ASN A 40 5.34 -7.74 12.94
N VAL A 41 4.32 -7.61 13.78
CA VAL A 41 4.49 -7.56 15.24
C VAL A 41 5.26 -8.77 15.80
N ARG A 42 4.99 -9.99 15.30
CA ARG A 42 5.69 -11.21 15.72
C ARG A 42 7.20 -11.13 15.49
N GLN A 43 7.60 -10.55 14.34
CA GLN A 43 8.98 -10.51 13.89
C GLN A 43 9.69 -9.20 14.21
N TYR A 44 8.94 -8.18 14.68
CA TYR A 44 9.44 -6.82 14.79
C TYR A 44 10.49 -6.64 15.89
N THR A 45 10.31 -7.35 17.00
CA THR A 45 11.27 -7.35 18.11
C THR A 45 11.45 -8.77 18.65
N PRO A 46 12.52 -9.05 19.40
CA PRO A 46 12.68 -10.35 20.07
C PRO A 46 11.49 -10.74 20.95
N GLU A 47 10.86 -9.76 21.59
CA GLU A 47 9.64 -10.00 22.40
C GLU A 47 8.43 -10.31 21.50
N GLY A 48 8.28 -9.63 20.35
CA GLY A 48 7.16 -9.77 19.41
C GLY A 48 5.84 -9.29 19.99
N THR A 49 5.84 -8.17 20.75
CA THR A 49 4.65 -7.64 21.44
C THR A 49 4.37 -6.18 21.08
N PHE A 50 3.12 -5.73 21.26
CA PHE A 50 2.73 -4.32 21.08
C PHE A 50 3.58 -3.39 21.96
N ALA A 51 3.82 -3.76 23.19
CA ALA A 51 4.61 -2.95 24.13
C ALA A 51 6.06 -2.80 23.65
N ALA A 52 6.64 -3.84 23.07
CA ALA A 52 7.99 -3.78 22.50
C ALA A 52 8.01 -2.98 21.21
N ALA A 53 7.07 -3.20 20.30
CA ALA A 53 6.93 -2.46 19.06
C ALA A 53 6.70 -0.95 19.30
N ALA A 54 5.92 -0.58 20.32
CA ALA A 54 5.69 0.81 20.67
C ALA A 54 6.97 1.59 21.01
N ARG A 55 8.01 0.92 21.55
CA ARG A 55 9.28 1.56 21.85
C ARG A 55 10.05 2.02 20.59
N GLU A 56 9.76 1.40 19.45
CA GLU A 56 10.39 1.71 18.16
C GLU A 56 9.62 2.77 17.33
N LEU A 57 8.40 3.12 17.70
CA LEU A 57 7.61 4.13 16.99
C LEU A 57 8.31 5.48 16.84
N PRO A 58 9.05 6.01 17.87
CA PRO A 58 9.82 7.24 17.69
C PRO A 58 10.92 7.14 16.62
N ARG A 59 11.55 5.96 16.44
CA ARG A 59 12.55 5.72 15.39
C ARG A 59 11.89 5.76 14.01
N LEU A 60 10.75 5.08 13.83
CA LEU A 60 9.99 5.09 12.58
C LEU A 60 9.50 6.49 12.22
N LYS A 61 9.04 7.28 13.21
CA LYS A 61 8.64 8.67 12.96
C LYS A 61 9.83 9.53 12.52
N ARG A 62 11.00 9.38 13.13
CA ARG A 62 12.21 10.11 12.70
C ARG A 62 12.65 9.71 11.29
N MET A 63 12.47 8.45 10.90
CA MET A 63 12.72 7.98 9.54
C MET A 63 11.74 8.59 8.53
N GLY A 64 10.56 9.03 8.98
CA GLY A 64 9.55 9.67 8.13
C GLY A 64 8.38 8.76 7.76
N ALA A 65 8.17 7.65 8.46
CA ALA A 65 6.93 6.90 8.35
C ALA A 65 5.73 7.73 8.82
N ASP A 66 4.59 7.56 8.18
CA ASP A 66 3.34 8.23 8.52
C ASP A 66 2.23 7.23 8.88
N ILE A 67 2.21 6.10 8.21
CA ILE A 67 1.23 5.02 8.43
C ILE A 67 1.97 3.78 8.91
N ILE A 68 1.56 3.24 10.05
CA ILE A 68 1.95 1.91 10.51
C ILE A 68 0.84 0.94 10.09
N TRP A 69 1.12 0.11 9.09
CA TRP A 69 0.26 -1.00 8.74
C TRP A 69 0.69 -2.23 9.56
N LEU A 70 -0.14 -2.61 10.52
CA LEU A 70 0.05 -3.83 11.29
C LEU A 70 -0.45 -5.03 10.47
N MET A 71 0.40 -6.01 10.20
CA MET A 71 -0.03 -7.33 9.72
C MET A 71 -1.06 -7.92 10.68
N PRO A 72 -1.84 -8.96 10.31
CA PRO A 72 -2.97 -9.40 11.12
C PRO A 72 -2.59 -9.65 12.58
N ILE A 73 -3.31 -9.01 13.48
CA ILE A 73 -3.05 -9.03 14.93
C ILE A 73 -3.98 -9.96 15.70
N HIS A 74 -4.87 -10.64 14.99
CA HIS A 74 -5.92 -11.48 15.57
C HIS A 74 -5.37 -12.83 16.04
N PRO A 75 -6.09 -13.53 16.95
CA PRO A 75 -5.75 -14.89 17.32
C PRO A 75 -5.78 -15.82 16.10
N ILE A 76 -4.85 -16.76 16.06
CA ILE A 76 -4.67 -17.69 14.96
C ILE A 76 -5.32 -19.04 15.31
N GLY A 77 -6.03 -19.64 14.34
CA GLY A 77 -6.61 -20.97 14.51
C GLY A 77 -5.58 -22.05 14.84
N VAL A 78 -6.05 -23.17 15.39
CA VAL A 78 -5.22 -24.31 15.75
C VAL A 78 -5.42 -25.48 14.79
N LYS A 79 -6.62 -25.62 14.24
CA LYS A 79 -6.97 -26.67 13.30
C LYS A 79 -6.27 -26.47 11.96
N GLU A 80 -5.59 -27.48 11.47
CA GLU A 80 -4.80 -27.46 10.22
C GLU A 80 -3.69 -26.39 10.22
N ARG A 81 -3.22 -25.97 11.40
CA ARG A 81 -2.20 -24.94 11.57
C ARG A 81 -0.92 -25.33 10.84
N LYS A 82 -0.38 -24.44 10.03
CA LYS A 82 0.91 -24.59 9.39
C LYS A 82 2.04 -24.10 10.30
N GLY A 83 3.16 -24.82 10.36
CA GLY A 83 4.28 -24.51 11.25
C GLY A 83 3.89 -24.58 12.74
N THR A 84 4.68 -23.97 13.61
CA THR A 84 4.41 -23.99 15.06
C THR A 84 3.44 -22.90 15.49
N LEU A 85 3.51 -21.70 14.89
CA LEU A 85 2.71 -20.53 15.30
C LEU A 85 1.55 -20.21 14.33
N GLY A 86 1.55 -20.80 13.14
CA GLY A 86 0.49 -20.62 12.15
C GLY A 86 0.57 -19.34 11.34
N SER A 87 -0.29 -19.29 10.32
CA SER A 87 -0.46 -18.13 9.47
C SER A 87 -1.19 -17.01 10.21
N TYR A 88 -0.69 -15.79 10.12
CA TYR A 88 -1.38 -14.57 10.59
C TYR A 88 -2.77 -14.42 9.96
N TYR A 89 -2.94 -14.94 8.76
CA TYR A 89 -4.17 -14.85 7.97
C TYR A 89 -5.20 -15.93 8.32
N ALA A 90 -4.86 -16.95 9.12
CA ALA A 90 -5.80 -17.95 9.63
C ALA A 90 -6.50 -17.44 10.92
N ILE A 91 -7.31 -16.39 10.78
CA ILE A 91 -7.95 -15.67 11.89
C ILE A 91 -9.00 -16.54 12.57
N SER A 92 -8.95 -16.63 13.91
CA SER A 92 -9.95 -17.36 14.70
C SER A 92 -10.99 -16.47 15.39
N ASP A 93 -10.69 -15.18 15.64
CA ASP A 93 -11.61 -14.20 16.23
C ASP A 93 -11.29 -12.79 15.73
N TYR A 94 -12.22 -12.16 15.01
CA TYR A 94 -12.03 -10.81 14.45
C TYR A 94 -12.00 -9.68 15.49
N CYS A 95 -12.50 -9.89 16.69
CA CYS A 95 -12.61 -8.86 17.74
C CYS A 95 -11.66 -9.09 18.91
N ALA A 96 -10.61 -9.87 18.73
CA ALA A 96 -9.59 -10.14 19.73
C ALA A 96 -8.18 -9.92 19.16
N VAL A 97 -7.21 -9.69 20.04
CA VAL A 97 -5.78 -9.68 19.70
C VAL A 97 -5.17 -11.04 19.98
N ASN A 98 -4.17 -11.42 19.19
CA ASN A 98 -3.35 -12.59 19.45
C ASN A 98 -2.66 -12.44 20.82
N PRO A 99 -2.86 -13.37 21.77
CA PRO A 99 -2.25 -13.27 23.10
C PRO A 99 -0.72 -13.28 23.07
N GLU A 100 -0.09 -13.75 21.98
CA GLU A 100 1.36 -13.62 21.77
C GLU A 100 1.82 -12.16 21.66
N PHE A 101 0.96 -11.27 21.16
CA PHE A 101 1.28 -9.86 20.97
C PHE A 101 0.93 -8.99 22.16
N GLY A 102 0.10 -9.50 23.08
CA GLY A 102 -0.35 -8.81 24.29
C GLY A 102 -1.86 -8.80 24.45
N THR A 103 -2.37 -7.78 25.10
CA THR A 103 -3.79 -7.57 25.41
C THR A 103 -4.40 -6.46 24.56
N LEU A 104 -5.75 -6.35 24.54
CA LEU A 104 -6.45 -5.22 23.91
C LEU A 104 -6.01 -3.88 24.52
N ASP A 105 -5.80 -3.81 25.83
CA ASP A 105 -5.32 -2.58 26.48
C ASP A 105 -3.90 -2.20 26.05
N GLU A 106 -3.05 -3.18 25.73
CA GLU A 106 -1.70 -2.92 25.20
C GLU A 106 -1.77 -2.47 23.75
N PHE A 107 -2.68 -3.02 22.96
CA PHE A 107 -2.98 -2.53 21.62
C PHE A 107 -3.49 -1.08 21.66
N ASP A 108 -4.47 -0.76 22.53
CA ASP A 108 -5.00 0.60 22.66
C ASP A 108 -3.89 1.59 23.04
N ARG A 109 -2.95 1.20 23.92
CA ARG A 109 -1.77 2.02 24.26
C ARG A 109 -0.81 2.19 23.07
N PHE A 110 -0.64 1.15 22.25
CA PHE A 110 0.17 1.23 21.04
C PHE A 110 -0.43 2.27 20.05
N VAL A 111 -1.73 2.20 19.79
CA VAL A 111 -2.44 3.17 18.93
C VAL A 111 -2.34 4.58 19.49
N ALA A 112 -2.58 4.76 20.79
CA ALA A 112 -2.47 6.07 21.45
C ALA A 112 -1.05 6.66 21.35
N GLU A 113 -0.01 5.83 21.51
CA GLU A 113 1.38 6.28 21.36
C GLU A 113 1.72 6.62 19.91
N ALA A 114 1.25 5.82 18.93
CA ALA A 114 1.39 6.14 17.52
C ALA A 114 0.77 7.52 17.19
N HIS A 115 -0.45 7.75 17.63
CA HIS A 115 -1.14 9.04 17.44
C HIS A 115 -0.41 10.20 18.14
N ARG A 116 0.09 9.98 19.35
CA ARG A 116 0.88 11.00 20.07
C ARG A 116 2.13 11.45 19.28
N LEU A 117 2.70 10.54 18.50
CA LEU A 117 3.85 10.80 17.61
C LEU A 117 3.43 11.34 16.23
N GLY A 118 2.13 11.46 15.95
CA GLY A 118 1.61 11.85 14.64
C GLY A 118 1.71 10.76 13.58
N LEU A 119 1.74 9.49 14.01
CA LEU A 119 1.61 8.32 13.15
C LEU A 119 0.15 7.89 13.06
N ARG A 120 -0.23 7.25 11.96
CA ARG A 120 -1.52 6.60 11.75
C ARG A 120 -1.35 5.09 11.85
N VAL A 121 -2.40 4.39 12.27
CA VAL A 121 -2.38 2.93 12.40
C VAL A 121 -3.50 2.33 11.57
N ILE A 122 -3.15 1.46 10.61
CA ILE A 122 -4.13 0.65 9.89
C ILE A 122 -3.92 -0.83 10.18
N LEU A 123 -5.01 -1.59 10.18
CA LEU A 123 -4.97 -3.03 10.40
C LEU A 123 -5.09 -3.81 9.09
N ASP A 124 -4.36 -4.91 9.01
CA ASP A 124 -4.59 -5.91 7.98
C ASP A 124 -5.93 -6.62 8.25
N TRP A 125 -6.82 -6.63 7.26
CA TRP A 125 -8.17 -7.13 7.37
C TRP A 125 -8.44 -8.29 6.43
N VAL A 126 -8.50 -9.50 7.00
CA VAL A 126 -8.70 -10.74 6.25
C VAL A 126 -10.18 -10.99 6.07
N ALA A 127 -10.78 -10.42 5.03
CA ALA A 127 -12.23 -10.51 4.81
C ALA A 127 -12.66 -11.77 4.05
N ASN A 128 -11.76 -12.42 3.29
CA ASN A 128 -12.10 -13.54 2.42
C ASN A 128 -12.36 -14.86 3.18
N HIS A 129 -11.70 -15.08 4.32
CA HIS A 129 -11.70 -16.37 5.01
C HIS A 129 -11.39 -16.22 6.51
N THR A 130 -11.60 -17.29 7.26
CA THR A 130 -11.14 -17.46 8.65
C THR A 130 -10.35 -18.75 8.78
N SER A 131 -9.83 -19.06 9.97
CA SER A 131 -9.37 -20.42 10.28
C SER A 131 -10.57 -21.40 10.31
N PRO A 132 -10.32 -22.72 10.08
CA PRO A 132 -11.41 -23.72 10.08
C PRO A 132 -11.93 -24.09 11.48
N ASP A 133 -11.41 -23.47 12.54
CA ASP A 133 -11.87 -23.53 13.94
C ASP A 133 -12.20 -22.14 14.51
N ALA A 134 -12.40 -21.16 13.65
CA ALA A 134 -12.82 -19.82 14.07
C ALA A 134 -14.15 -19.84 14.86
N ARG A 135 -14.32 -18.86 15.75
CA ARG A 135 -15.56 -18.73 16.56
C ARG A 135 -16.82 -18.75 15.68
N TRP A 136 -16.79 -18.11 14.54
CA TRP A 136 -17.94 -18.11 13.63
C TRP A 136 -18.30 -19.49 13.08
N ILE A 137 -17.34 -20.44 12.97
CA ILE A 137 -17.62 -21.83 12.56
C ILE A 137 -18.55 -22.53 13.53
N THR A 138 -18.43 -22.24 14.82
CA THR A 138 -19.18 -22.92 15.90
C THR A 138 -20.34 -22.11 16.43
N GLU A 139 -20.25 -20.78 16.41
CA GLU A 139 -21.22 -19.87 17.05
C GLU A 139 -22.25 -19.30 16.06
N ARG A 140 -22.02 -19.44 14.73
CA ARG A 140 -22.86 -18.86 13.69
C ARG A 140 -23.47 -19.92 12.78
N PRO A 141 -24.54 -19.61 12.02
CA PRO A 141 -25.14 -20.52 11.06
C PRO A 141 -24.14 -21.10 10.06
N ALA A 142 -24.33 -22.34 9.67
CA ALA A 142 -23.40 -23.07 8.81
C ALA A 142 -23.22 -22.43 7.42
N ASP A 143 -24.22 -21.71 6.93
CA ASP A 143 -24.25 -21.01 5.65
C ASP A 143 -23.47 -19.67 5.62
N TRP A 144 -22.85 -19.31 6.75
CA TRP A 144 -21.84 -18.23 6.77
C TRP A 144 -20.56 -18.60 6.01
N TYR A 145 -20.38 -19.89 5.77
CA TYR A 145 -19.21 -20.42 5.05
C TYR A 145 -19.62 -21.14 3.77
N VAL A 146 -18.82 -21.00 2.76
CA VAL A 146 -18.98 -21.82 1.53
C VAL A 146 -18.69 -23.27 1.88
N ARG A 147 -19.58 -24.19 1.49
CA ARG A 147 -19.48 -25.62 1.81
C ARG A 147 -19.62 -26.47 0.57
N ASP A 148 -18.95 -27.64 0.61
CA ASP A 148 -19.11 -28.68 -0.40
C ASP A 148 -20.42 -29.49 -0.23
N SER A 149 -20.68 -30.41 -1.12
CA SER A 149 -21.86 -31.27 -1.09
C SER A 149 -21.96 -32.19 0.15
N LEU A 150 -20.87 -32.34 0.89
CA LEU A 150 -20.79 -33.09 2.14
C LEU A 150 -20.91 -32.19 3.38
N GLY A 151 -21.16 -30.88 3.17
CA GLY A 151 -21.28 -29.90 4.25
C GLY A 151 -19.97 -29.47 4.88
N ARG A 152 -18.82 -29.80 4.32
CA ARG A 152 -17.50 -29.38 4.80
C ARG A 152 -17.18 -27.99 4.25
N THR A 153 -16.55 -27.13 5.06
CA THR A 153 -16.02 -25.85 4.59
C THR A 153 -14.99 -26.07 3.49
N ILE A 154 -15.00 -25.22 2.46
CA ILE A 154 -14.03 -25.30 1.39
C ILE A 154 -12.75 -24.53 1.79
N VAL A 155 -11.63 -25.05 1.32
CA VAL A 155 -10.35 -24.35 1.27
C VAL A 155 -10.24 -23.59 -0.04
N GLN A 156 -9.38 -22.59 -0.10
CA GLN A 156 -9.07 -21.88 -1.34
C GLN A 156 -7.59 -22.11 -1.66
N TYR A 157 -7.29 -22.37 -2.92
CA TYR A 157 -5.94 -22.75 -3.35
C TYR A 157 -5.43 -23.99 -2.55
N ASP A 158 -4.21 -23.95 -2.06
CA ASP A 158 -3.59 -24.96 -1.20
C ASP A 158 -3.59 -24.57 0.31
N TRP A 159 -4.43 -23.58 0.69
CA TRP A 159 -4.50 -23.05 2.06
C TRP A 159 -5.42 -23.90 2.93
N THR A 160 -4.89 -25.02 3.42
CA THR A 160 -5.66 -25.99 4.22
C THR A 160 -6.07 -25.44 5.59
N ASP A 161 -5.42 -24.40 6.05
CA ASP A 161 -5.63 -23.71 7.33
C ASP A 161 -6.68 -22.62 7.28
N ILE A 162 -7.49 -22.54 6.20
CA ILE A 162 -8.57 -21.55 6.06
C ILE A 162 -9.93 -22.19 5.72
N ALA A 163 -10.98 -21.43 5.98
CA ALA A 163 -12.37 -21.69 5.58
C ALA A 163 -12.96 -20.45 4.91
N LYS A 164 -13.40 -20.59 3.64
CA LYS A 164 -13.91 -19.48 2.84
C LYS A 164 -15.26 -19.00 3.37
N LEU A 165 -15.41 -17.68 3.57
CA LEU A 165 -16.66 -17.02 3.96
C LEU A 165 -17.64 -16.94 2.80
N ASN A 166 -18.94 -17.01 3.12
CA ASN A 166 -20.02 -16.94 2.15
C ASN A 166 -20.64 -15.54 2.12
N TYR A 167 -20.27 -14.76 1.15
CA TYR A 167 -20.79 -13.40 0.96
C TYR A 167 -22.22 -13.33 0.40
N ASP A 168 -22.86 -14.44 0.05
CA ASP A 168 -24.30 -14.48 -0.25
C ASP A 168 -25.16 -14.36 1.03
N ASN A 169 -24.55 -14.60 2.20
CA ASN A 169 -25.22 -14.47 3.49
C ASN A 169 -25.18 -13.02 4.01
N ALA A 170 -26.34 -12.38 4.12
CA ALA A 170 -26.46 -10.98 4.53
C ALA A 170 -26.07 -10.75 6.01
N ASP A 171 -26.35 -11.70 6.90
CA ASP A 171 -26.02 -11.57 8.33
C ASP A 171 -24.51 -11.67 8.53
N MET A 172 -23.80 -12.50 7.77
CA MET A 172 -22.36 -12.58 7.75
C MET A 172 -21.74 -11.25 7.31
N ARG A 173 -22.24 -10.64 6.21
CA ARG A 173 -21.78 -9.32 5.75
C ARG A 173 -21.96 -8.24 6.82
N GLN A 174 -23.07 -8.22 7.53
CA GLN A 174 -23.32 -7.27 8.63
C GLN A 174 -22.39 -7.48 9.81
N GLU A 175 -22.07 -8.73 10.16
CA GLU A 175 -21.15 -9.02 11.24
C GLU A 175 -19.71 -8.67 10.87
N MET A 176 -19.32 -8.87 9.60
CA MET A 176 -18.03 -8.42 9.07
C MET A 176 -17.89 -6.89 9.21
N GLU A 177 -18.92 -6.12 8.84
CA GLU A 177 -18.93 -4.67 9.05
C GLU A 177 -18.85 -4.31 10.54
N ARG A 178 -19.58 -5.00 11.43
CA ARG A 178 -19.52 -4.77 12.87
C ARG A 178 -18.14 -5.04 13.44
N ALA A 179 -17.46 -6.08 12.98
CA ALA A 179 -16.10 -6.37 13.37
C ALA A 179 -15.10 -5.28 12.92
N MET A 180 -15.29 -4.70 11.71
CA MET A 180 -14.49 -3.54 11.29
C MET A 180 -14.76 -2.32 12.19
N ARG A 181 -16.02 -2.03 12.52
CA ARG A 181 -16.39 -0.94 13.42
C ARG A 181 -15.80 -1.09 14.82
N PHE A 182 -15.72 -2.31 15.35
CA PHE A 182 -15.07 -2.58 16.63
C PHE A 182 -13.63 -2.02 16.71
N TRP A 183 -12.86 -2.13 15.65
CA TRP A 183 -11.50 -1.62 15.60
C TRP A 183 -11.45 -0.11 15.34
N LEU A 184 -12.35 0.42 14.50
CA LEU A 184 -12.47 1.87 14.28
C LEU A 184 -12.87 2.59 15.57
N ASP A 185 -13.77 2.03 16.38
CA ASP A 185 -14.14 2.56 17.69
C ASP A 185 -12.96 2.56 18.68
N ARG A 186 -11.93 1.73 18.45
CA ARG A 186 -10.66 1.73 19.19
C ARG A 186 -9.63 2.70 18.65
N GLY A 187 -9.99 3.46 17.64
CA GLY A 187 -9.21 4.59 17.13
C GLY A 187 -8.20 4.26 16.05
N ILE A 188 -8.26 3.09 15.42
CA ILE A 188 -7.42 2.86 14.22
C ILE A 188 -7.85 3.79 13.08
N ASP A 189 -6.92 4.05 12.15
CA ASP A 189 -7.11 5.01 11.07
C ASP A 189 -7.51 4.34 9.73
N GLY A 190 -7.77 3.03 9.72
CA GLY A 190 -8.22 2.33 8.51
C GLY A 190 -7.77 0.89 8.40
N PHE A 191 -7.82 0.38 7.18
CA PHE A 191 -7.54 -1.03 6.89
C PHE A 191 -6.73 -1.22 5.61
N ARG A 192 -5.88 -2.25 5.60
CA ARG A 192 -5.42 -2.94 4.40
C ARG A 192 -6.25 -4.21 4.25
N CYS A 193 -7.02 -4.33 3.20
CA CYS A 193 -7.90 -5.47 2.99
C CYS A 193 -7.19 -6.55 2.16
N ASP A 194 -6.94 -7.67 2.83
CA ASP A 194 -6.35 -8.88 2.28
C ASP A 194 -7.23 -9.47 1.17
N MET A 195 -6.60 -9.90 0.07
CA MET A 195 -7.28 -10.56 -1.05
C MET A 195 -8.57 -9.83 -1.50
N ALA A 196 -8.51 -8.49 -1.60
CA ALA A 196 -9.70 -7.67 -1.82
C ALA A 196 -10.47 -8.04 -3.11
N CYS A 197 -9.77 -8.55 -4.13
CA CYS A 197 -10.39 -9.02 -5.38
C CYS A 197 -11.16 -10.34 -5.23
N GLU A 198 -10.93 -11.13 -4.17
CA GLU A 198 -11.62 -12.38 -3.89
C GLU A 198 -12.92 -12.18 -3.08
N VAL A 199 -13.12 -10.99 -2.54
CA VAL A 199 -14.34 -10.57 -1.86
C VAL A 199 -15.22 -9.83 -2.86
N PRO A 200 -16.54 -10.12 -2.93
CA PRO A 200 -17.44 -9.47 -3.89
C PRO A 200 -17.37 -7.94 -3.80
N ILE A 201 -17.20 -7.28 -4.94
CA ILE A 201 -17.02 -5.83 -5.03
C ILE A 201 -18.22 -5.05 -4.48
N ASP A 202 -19.44 -5.59 -4.57
CA ASP A 202 -20.66 -4.99 -4.02
C ASP A 202 -20.62 -4.90 -2.48
N PHE A 203 -19.94 -5.85 -1.79
CA PHE A 203 -19.69 -5.74 -0.35
C PHE A 203 -18.83 -4.53 -0.04
N TRP A 204 -17.71 -4.34 -0.74
CA TRP A 204 -16.84 -3.20 -0.54
C TRP A 204 -17.55 -1.87 -0.84
N ARG A 205 -18.26 -1.80 -1.97
CA ARG A 205 -19.01 -0.60 -2.39
C ARG A 205 -20.18 -0.25 -1.47
N THR A 206 -20.64 -1.18 -0.65
CA THR A 206 -21.70 -0.96 0.34
C THR A 206 -21.12 -0.61 1.71
N THR A 207 -20.18 -1.42 2.17
CA THR A 207 -19.62 -1.35 3.53
C THR A 207 -18.67 -0.19 3.70
N LEU A 208 -17.72 0.01 2.79
CA LEU A 208 -16.68 1.03 2.98
C LEU A 208 -17.22 2.47 2.97
N PRO A 209 -18.15 2.85 2.08
CA PRO A 209 -18.82 4.15 2.18
C PRO A 209 -19.64 4.32 3.46
N ALA A 210 -20.24 3.24 3.99
CA ALA A 210 -20.95 3.30 5.27
C ALA A 210 -19.98 3.56 6.44
N LEU A 211 -18.83 2.89 6.45
CA LEU A 211 -17.78 3.17 7.44
C LEU A 211 -17.24 4.60 7.31
N ARG A 212 -16.97 5.06 6.09
CA ARG A 212 -16.44 6.40 5.83
C ARG A 212 -17.39 7.52 6.27
N ARG A 213 -18.68 7.30 6.16
CA ARG A 213 -19.70 8.27 6.66
C ARG A 213 -19.58 8.49 8.17
N ASP A 214 -19.30 7.43 8.93
CA ASP A 214 -19.21 7.48 10.38
C ASP A 214 -17.78 7.79 10.87
N TYR A 215 -16.76 7.40 10.07
CA TYR A 215 -15.33 7.61 10.33
C TYR A 215 -14.67 8.27 9.10
N PRO A 216 -14.87 9.59 8.88
CA PRO A 216 -14.55 10.24 7.61
C PRO A 216 -13.05 10.33 7.28
N GLN A 217 -12.18 10.04 8.25
CA GLN A 217 -10.73 10.12 8.11
C GLN A 217 -10.05 8.76 7.94
N ILE A 218 -10.81 7.68 7.70
CA ILE A 218 -10.21 6.35 7.51
C ILE A 218 -9.56 6.23 6.13
N PHE A 219 -8.44 5.51 6.09
CA PHE A 219 -7.72 5.14 4.89
C PHE A 219 -7.92 3.66 4.56
N LEU A 220 -8.19 3.36 3.30
CA LEU A 220 -8.58 2.04 2.83
C LEU A 220 -7.67 1.59 1.69
N LEU A 221 -6.86 0.59 1.96
CA LEU A 221 -5.91 -0.02 1.02
C LEU A 221 -6.40 -1.42 0.61
N ALA A 222 -6.55 -1.65 -0.68
CA ALA A 222 -6.89 -2.96 -1.23
C ALA A 222 -5.63 -3.73 -1.66
N GLU A 223 -5.51 -4.98 -1.25
CA GLU A 223 -4.64 -5.91 -1.95
C GLU A 223 -5.32 -6.38 -3.24
N GLY A 224 -4.86 -5.84 -4.35
CA GLY A 224 -5.39 -6.11 -5.68
C GLY A 224 -5.01 -5.00 -6.66
N GLU A 225 -5.23 -5.24 -7.95
CA GLU A 225 -4.91 -4.27 -9.02
C GLU A 225 -6.12 -3.92 -9.89
N ASP A 226 -7.31 -4.51 -9.61
CA ASP A 226 -8.51 -4.23 -10.39
C ASP A 226 -8.93 -2.76 -10.20
N PRO A 227 -8.99 -1.94 -11.28
CA PRO A 227 -9.43 -0.55 -11.20
C PRO A 227 -10.81 -0.36 -10.56
N ALA A 228 -11.68 -1.37 -10.64
CA ALA A 228 -13.00 -1.35 -10.02
C ALA A 228 -12.98 -1.20 -8.50
N LEU A 229 -11.86 -1.53 -7.84
CA LEU A 229 -11.66 -1.33 -6.40
C LEU A 229 -11.71 0.15 -6.00
N HIS A 230 -11.34 1.06 -6.92
CA HIS A 230 -11.38 2.50 -6.66
C HIS A 230 -12.76 3.13 -6.86
N GLU A 231 -13.73 2.43 -7.46
CA GLU A 231 -15.06 2.96 -7.70
C GLU A 231 -15.89 3.02 -6.40
N GLY A 232 -15.69 4.08 -5.63
CA GLY A 232 -16.43 4.36 -4.39
C GLY A 232 -16.06 3.45 -3.21
N ALA A 233 -14.92 2.77 -3.24
CA ALA A 233 -14.50 1.87 -2.18
C ALA A 233 -13.12 2.23 -1.59
N PHE A 234 -12.04 1.92 -2.27
CA PHE A 234 -10.68 2.03 -1.74
C PHE A 234 -9.95 3.31 -2.17
N ASP A 235 -9.08 3.82 -1.30
CA ASP A 235 -8.16 4.92 -1.60
C ASP A 235 -6.97 4.45 -2.43
N ALA A 236 -6.41 3.30 -2.05
CA ALA A 236 -5.20 2.75 -2.63
C ALA A 236 -5.39 1.29 -3.05
N SER A 237 -4.63 0.90 -4.07
CA SER A 237 -4.47 -0.48 -4.51
C SER A 237 -3.01 -0.81 -4.75
N TYR A 238 -2.66 -2.08 -4.80
CA TYR A 238 -1.29 -2.53 -5.03
C TYR A 238 -0.81 -2.26 -6.46
N SER A 239 0.51 -2.27 -6.65
CA SER A 239 1.19 -2.24 -7.94
C SER A 239 2.04 -3.51 -8.11
N TRP A 240 1.40 -4.68 -8.13
CA TRP A 240 2.08 -5.97 -8.29
C TRP A 240 2.83 -6.07 -9.62
N GLU A 241 2.21 -5.61 -10.71
CA GLU A 241 2.85 -5.61 -12.03
C GLU A 241 4.15 -4.79 -12.02
N LEU A 242 4.14 -3.60 -11.38
CA LEU A 242 5.35 -2.79 -11.22
C LEU A 242 6.41 -3.51 -10.37
N HIS A 243 5.99 -4.11 -9.26
CA HIS A 243 6.90 -4.86 -8.39
C HIS A 243 7.62 -5.98 -9.15
N HIS A 244 6.88 -6.81 -9.89
CA HIS A 244 7.45 -7.87 -10.70
C HIS A 244 8.36 -7.33 -11.82
N LEU A 245 7.95 -6.23 -12.46
CA LEU A 245 8.75 -5.56 -13.49
C LEU A 245 10.08 -5.03 -12.92
N MET A 246 10.07 -4.41 -11.74
CA MET A 246 11.31 -3.95 -11.07
C MET A 246 12.26 -5.11 -10.76
N ASN A 247 11.73 -6.26 -10.31
CA ASN A 247 12.53 -7.48 -10.14
C ASN A 247 13.13 -7.98 -11.46
N ASP A 248 12.38 -7.93 -12.56
CA ASP A 248 12.85 -8.36 -13.88
C ASP A 248 13.88 -7.38 -14.46
N ILE A 249 13.73 -6.08 -14.23
CA ILE A 249 14.74 -5.07 -14.60
C ILE A 249 16.04 -5.31 -13.82
N ALA A 250 15.97 -5.49 -12.51
CA ALA A 250 17.13 -5.77 -11.67
C ALA A 250 17.91 -7.03 -12.13
N ARG A 251 17.21 -8.00 -12.71
CA ARG A 251 17.78 -9.24 -13.26
C ARG A 251 18.19 -9.12 -14.74
N GLY A 252 18.04 -7.95 -15.35
CA GLY A 252 18.38 -7.70 -16.74
C GLY A 252 17.45 -8.40 -17.76
N LYS A 253 16.26 -8.83 -17.36
CA LYS A 253 15.26 -9.46 -18.24
C LYS A 253 14.38 -8.44 -18.96
N ARG A 254 14.21 -7.27 -18.38
CA ARG A 254 13.42 -6.13 -18.86
C ARG A 254 14.26 -4.87 -18.69
N GLY A 255 13.76 -3.74 -19.20
CA GLY A 255 14.46 -2.48 -19.13
C GLY A 255 13.54 -1.25 -19.06
N VAL A 256 14.11 -0.11 -19.39
CA VAL A 256 13.42 1.20 -19.37
C VAL A 256 12.21 1.25 -20.30
N ALA A 257 12.25 0.55 -21.44
CA ALA A 257 11.15 0.52 -22.40
C ALA A 257 9.88 -0.08 -21.78
N GLU A 258 10.01 -1.23 -21.12
CA GLU A 258 8.88 -1.90 -20.46
C GLU A 258 8.38 -1.09 -19.26
N LEU A 259 9.26 -0.39 -18.53
CA LEU A 259 8.84 0.51 -17.45
C LEU A 259 8.00 1.67 -17.99
N LYS A 260 8.39 2.29 -19.08
CA LYS A 260 7.61 3.34 -19.74
C LYS A 260 6.26 2.83 -20.24
N GLU A 261 6.21 1.61 -20.80
CA GLU A 261 4.98 0.98 -21.26
C GLU A 261 4.03 0.71 -20.08
N TYR A 262 4.54 0.15 -18.98
CA TYR A 262 3.78 -0.04 -17.74
C TYR A 262 3.17 1.27 -17.23
N LEU A 263 3.98 2.32 -17.11
CA LEU A 263 3.50 3.62 -16.59
C LEU A 263 2.42 4.23 -17.48
N LYS A 264 2.55 4.09 -18.81
CA LYS A 264 1.51 4.52 -19.76
C LYS A 264 0.23 3.70 -19.59
N LYS A 265 0.33 2.39 -19.42
CA LYS A 265 -0.79 1.47 -19.20
C LYS A 265 -1.49 1.79 -17.88
N ASP A 266 -0.73 1.94 -16.78
CA ASP A 266 -1.28 2.27 -15.45
C ASP A 266 -2.00 3.63 -15.48
N ALA A 267 -1.41 4.63 -16.09
CA ALA A 267 -2.05 5.94 -16.24
C ALA A 267 -3.37 5.91 -17.03
N ALA A 268 -3.49 5.02 -18.01
CA ALA A 268 -4.69 4.87 -18.84
C ALA A 268 -5.81 4.08 -18.16
N ASN A 269 -5.46 3.09 -17.33
CA ASN A 269 -6.41 2.12 -16.78
C ASN A 269 -6.81 2.40 -15.34
N THR A 270 -6.00 3.14 -14.58
CA THR A 270 -6.25 3.43 -13.17
C THR A 270 -6.80 4.85 -13.02
N PRO A 271 -7.88 5.07 -12.23
CA PRO A 271 -8.40 6.41 -11.97
C PRO A 271 -7.32 7.39 -11.52
N ARG A 272 -7.48 8.67 -11.87
CA ARG A 272 -6.48 9.69 -11.57
C ARG A 272 -6.29 9.89 -10.07
N GLU A 273 -7.35 9.79 -9.31
CA GLU A 273 -7.37 9.90 -7.85
C GLU A 273 -6.76 8.71 -7.14
N ALA A 274 -6.70 7.53 -7.77
CA ALA A 274 -6.23 6.30 -7.15
C ALA A 274 -4.78 6.41 -6.68
N PHE A 275 -4.50 5.96 -5.45
CA PHE A 275 -3.15 5.74 -4.97
C PHE A 275 -2.67 4.36 -5.37
N ARG A 276 -1.38 4.25 -5.73
CA ARG A 276 -0.75 2.98 -6.09
C ARG A 276 0.29 2.62 -5.04
N LEU A 277 0.05 1.60 -4.21
CA LEU A 277 1.04 1.12 -3.26
C LEU A 277 2.21 0.52 -4.03
N MET A 278 3.37 1.15 -3.93
CA MET A 278 4.60 0.76 -4.62
C MET A 278 5.64 0.27 -3.60
N PHE A 279 6.26 -0.86 -3.88
CA PHE A 279 7.16 -1.51 -2.93
C PHE A 279 8.24 -2.36 -3.60
N THR A 280 9.38 -2.49 -2.95
CA THR A 280 10.44 -3.43 -3.32
C THR A 280 10.33 -4.74 -2.54
N SER A 281 9.68 -4.72 -1.38
CA SER A 281 9.39 -5.90 -0.55
C SER A 281 8.11 -5.70 0.26
N ASN A 282 7.50 -6.80 0.67
CA ASN A 282 6.43 -6.93 1.65
C ASN A 282 6.55 -8.31 2.34
N HIS A 283 5.60 -8.64 3.23
CA HIS A 283 5.63 -9.92 3.95
C HIS A 283 5.57 -11.15 3.04
N ASP A 284 4.84 -11.08 1.91
CA ASP A 284 4.75 -12.19 0.95
C ASP A 284 6.03 -12.36 0.16
N GLU A 285 6.48 -11.31 -0.51
CA GLU A 285 7.67 -11.36 -1.34
C GLU A 285 8.91 -11.73 -0.53
N ASN A 286 9.05 -11.17 0.68
CA ASN A 286 10.15 -11.51 1.56
C ASN A 286 10.13 -13.00 1.94
N SER A 287 9.00 -13.52 2.40
CA SER A 287 8.91 -14.89 2.90
C SER A 287 8.95 -15.95 1.77
N TRP A 288 8.31 -15.66 0.61
CA TRP A 288 8.12 -16.66 -0.43
C TRP A 288 9.07 -16.53 -1.62
N ALA A 289 9.47 -15.31 -1.99
CA ALA A 289 10.34 -15.05 -3.14
C ALA A 289 11.79 -14.72 -2.77
N GLY A 290 12.03 -14.30 -1.52
CA GLY A 290 13.34 -13.91 -0.99
C GLY A 290 13.43 -12.48 -0.53
N SER A 291 14.51 -12.15 0.19
CA SER A 291 14.78 -10.76 0.56
C SER A 291 14.89 -9.87 -0.67
N GLU A 292 14.78 -8.56 -0.50
CA GLU A 292 14.95 -7.64 -1.64
C GLU A 292 16.35 -7.74 -2.26
N PHE A 293 17.36 -8.04 -1.45
CA PHE A 293 18.74 -8.21 -1.92
C PHE A 293 18.93 -9.51 -2.71
N GLU A 294 18.30 -10.61 -2.29
CA GLU A 294 18.27 -11.86 -3.08
C GLU A 294 17.57 -11.66 -4.44
N ARG A 295 16.54 -10.80 -4.49
CA ARG A 295 15.72 -10.58 -5.68
C ARG A 295 16.29 -9.52 -6.62
N MET A 296 16.81 -8.42 -6.07
CA MET A 296 17.21 -7.23 -6.83
C MET A 296 18.71 -6.90 -6.72
N GLY A 297 19.45 -7.49 -5.76
CA GLY A 297 20.88 -7.20 -5.56
C GLY A 297 21.14 -5.69 -5.41
N ASP A 298 22.16 -5.20 -6.12
CA ASP A 298 22.57 -3.78 -6.08
C ASP A 298 21.51 -2.81 -6.60
N ALA A 299 20.52 -3.31 -7.37
CA ALA A 299 19.42 -2.49 -7.87
C ALA A 299 18.37 -2.12 -6.78
N ALA A 300 18.39 -2.77 -5.61
CA ALA A 300 17.35 -2.60 -4.58
C ALA A 300 17.12 -1.11 -4.22
N ARG A 301 18.18 -0.34 -4.04
CA ARG A 301 18.08 1.09 -3.65
C ARG A 301 17.48 1.97 -4.76
N VAL A 302 17.86 1.78 -6.03
CA VAL A 302 17.28 2.57 -7.12
C VAL A 302 15.83 2.18 -7.37
N MET A 303 15.45 0.91 -7.18
CA MET A 303 14.06 0.50 -7.24
C MET A 303 13.24 1.08 -6.08
N ALA A 304 13.79 1.13 -4.86
CA ALA A 304 13.16 1.83 -3.73
C ALA A 304 12.99 3.33 -4.04
N LEU A 305 13.98 4.03 -4.60
CA LEU A 305 13.83 5.42 -5.05
C LEU A 305 12.63 5.59 -6.00
N LEU A 306 12.45 4.68 -6.95
CA LEU A 306 11.32 4.75 -7.88
C LEU A 306 9.97 4.61 -7.16
N THR A 307 9.84 3.78 -6.13
CA THR A 307 8.59 3.65 -5.37
C THR A 307 8.17 4.95 -4.67
N PHE A 308 9.13 5.81 -4.30
CA PHE A 308 8.87 7.11 -3.67
C PHE A 308 8.59 8.24 -4.67
N THR A 309 8.99 8.09 -5.92
CA THR A 309 9.03 9.21 -6.86
C THR A 309 8.12 9.04 -8.09
N LEU A 310 7.69 7.84 -8.42
CA LEU A 310 6.79 7.58 -9.55
C LEU A 310 5.39 8.19 -9.34
N PRO A 311 4.68 8.56 -10.42
CA PRO A 311 3.32 9.12 -10.34
C PRO A 311 2.34 8.20 -9.62
N LYS A 312 1.34 8.79 -8.93
CA LYS A 312 0.31 8.12 -8.12
C LYS A 312 0.86 7.27 -6.95
N GLY A 313 2.19 7.08 -6.86
CA GLY A 313 2.83 6.16 -5.91
C GLY A 313 2.60 6.54 -4.45
N MET A 314 2.27 5.55 -3.63
CA MET A 314 2.36 5.57 -2.18
C MET A 314 3.42 4.54 -1.78
N PRO A 315 4.58 4.94 -1.26
CA PRO A 315 5.66 4.02 -0.99
C PRO A 315 5.39 3.18 0.27
N LEU A 316 5.80 1.91 0.21
CA LEU A 316 5.81 1.00 1.33
C LEU A 316 7.25 0.64 1.70
N ILE A 317 7.54 0.67 3.00
CA ILE A 317 8.75 0.10 3.61
C ILE A 317 8.31 -1.11 4.44
N TYR A 318 8.88 -2.27 4.20
CA TYR A 318 8.61 -3.48 4.98
C TYR A 318 9.63 -3.63 6.11
N THR A 319 9.20 -4.23 7.23
CA THR A 319 10.01 -4.56 8.42
C THR A 319 11.41 -5.04 8.05
N GLY A 320 12.43 -4.31 8.48
CA GLY A 320 13.84 -4.65 8.31
C GLY A 320 14.53 -4.01 7.12
N GLN A 321 13.81 -3.47 6.13
CA GLN A 321 14.42 -2.78 4.98
C GLN A 321 15.28 -1.59 5.41
N GLU A 322 14.82 -0.83 6.42
CA GLU A 322 15.49 0.35 6.94
C GLU A 322 16.81 0.08 7.67
N ILE A 323 17.11 -1.18 7.91
CA ILE A 323 18.45 -1.57 8.43
C ILE A 323 19.23 -2.43 7.43
N GLY A 324 18.72 -2.59 6.21
CA GLY A 324 19.33 -3.45 5.20
C GLY A 324 19.36 -4.92 5.61
N TYR A 325 18.32 -5.39 6.31
CA TYR A 325 18.26 -6.75 6.84
C TYR A 325 18.04 -7.76 5.70
N ASP A 326 19.13 -8.30 5.17
CA ASP A 326 19.11 -9.34 4.14
C ASP A 326 18.74 -10.69 4.76
N HIS A 327 17.44 -10.83 5.05
CA HIS A 327 16.89 -12.01 5.70
C HIS A 327 15.49 -12.33 5.18
N ARG A 328 15.23 -13.61 4.99
CA ARG A 328 13.94 -14.17 4.61
C ARG A 328 13.22 -14.65 5.85
N PHE A 329 12.22 -13.90 6.31
CA PHE A 329 11.46 -14.25 7.51
C PHE A 329 10.71 -15.56 7.37
N ALA A 330 10.81 -16.42 8.40
CA ALA A 330 10.04 -17.64 8.50
C ALA A 330 8.58 -17.33 8.82
N PHE A 331 7.69 -17.46 7.83
CA PHE A 331 6.30 -16.97 7.89
C PHE A 331 5.48 -17.57 9.04
N PHE A 332 5.64 -18.86 9.33
CA PHE A 332 4.85 -19.60 10.32
C PHE A 332 5.52 -19.72 11.70
N GLU A 333 6.69 -19.12 11.87
CA GLU A 333 7.52 -19.23 13.06
C GLU A 333 7.83 -17.86 13.65
N LYS A 334 8.45 -17.85 14.83
CA LYS A 334 9.03 -16.63 15.39
C LYS A 334 10.49 -16.50 14.91
N ASP A 335 10.74 -15.48 14.12
CA ASP A 335 12.02 -15.22 13.46
C ASP A 335 12.28 -13.70 13.48
N PRO A 336 12.54 -13.11 14.67
CA PRO A 336 12.51 -11.67 14.84
C PRO A 336 13.74 -10.97 14.28
N VAL A 337 13.56 -9.69 13.93
CA VAL A 337 14.69 -8.78 13.75
C VAL A 337 15.51 -8.79 15.05
N PRO A 338 16.82 -9.12 14.98
CA PRO A 338 17.60 -9.34 16.19
C PRO A 338 17.87 -8.05 16.93
N GLN A 339 18.09 -6.94 16.22
CA GLN A 339 18.36 -5.64 16.78
C GLN A 339 18.13 -4.54 15.75
N TRP A 340 17.50 -3.47 16.17
CA TRP A 340 17.39 -2.24 15.39
C TRP A 340 18.65 -1.40 15.55
N CYS A 341 19.16 -0.86 14.44
CA CYS A 341 20.33 0.02 14.42
C CYS A 341 20.11 1.19 13.44
N GLU A 342 20.78 2.29 13.67
CA GLU A 342 20.91 3.39 12.71
C GLU A 342 22.07 3.09 11.77
N ASN A 343 21.82 3.16 10.45
CA ASN A 343 22.82 2.91 9.42
C ASN A 343 22.44 3.62 8.11
N GLU A 344 23.27 3.43 7.08
CA GLU A 344 23.08 4.07 5.76
C GLU A 344 21.74 3.73 5.08
N PHE A 345 21.10 2.58 5.37
CA PHE A 345 19.78 2.25 4.83
C PHE A 345 18.69 3.09 5.49
N GLY A 346 18.74 3.25 6.81
CA GLY A 346 17.84 4.13 7.55
C GLY A 346 17.97 5.59 7.10
N GLU A 347 19.20 6.07 6.90
CA GLU A 347 19.48 7.41 6.35
C GLU A 347 18.92 7.57 4.94
N PHE A 348 19.06 6.55 4.11
CA PHE A 348 18.51 6.54 2.74
C PHE A 348 16.96 6.61 2.73
N TYR A 349 16.27 5.76 3.49
CA TYR A 349 14.81 5.81 3.57
C TYR A 349 14.32 7.11 4.22
N ALA A 350 15.03 7.64 5.22
CA ALA A 350 14.71 8.94 5.80
C ALA A 350 14.86 10.09 4.78
N ALA A 351 15.89 10.03 3.93
CA ALA A 351 16.07 11.01 2.86
C ALA A 351 14.95 10.90 1.80
N LEU A 352 14.51 9.68 1.43
CA LEU A 352 13.38 9.48 0.51
C LEU A 352 12.06 10.00 1.09
N ALA A 353 11.78 9.71 2.36
CA ALA A 353 10.60 10.23 3.05
C ALA A 353 10.61 11.76 3.12
N ARG A 354 11.76 12.35 3.47
CA ARG A 354 11.95 13.81 3.48
C ARG A 354 11.72 14.40 2.09
N LEU A 355 12.29 13.82 1.02
CA LEU A 355 12.07 14.26 -0.36
C LEU A 355 10.58 14.33 -0.68
N ARG A 356 9.83 13.29 -0.31
CA ARG A 356 8.39 13.22 -0.55
C ARG A 356 7.62 14.28 0.25
N HIS A 357 7.95 14.46 1.53
CA HIS A 357 7.28 15.42 2.41
C HIS A 357 7.58 16.88 2.02
N GLU A 358 8.78 17.17 1.53
CA GLU A 358 9.20 18.52 1.13
C GLU A 358 8.67 18.94 -0.25
N HIS A 359 8.26 17.96 -1.11
CA HIS A 359 7.84 18.21 -2.48
C HIS A 359 6.40 17.70 -2.74
N PRO A 360 5.37 18.58 -2.65
CA PRO A 360 3.98 18.25 -2.99
C PRO A 360 3.82 17.63 -4.39
N ALA A 361 4.71 17.94 -5.33
CA ALA A 361 4.74 17.29 -6.64
C ALA A 361 4.80 15.76 -6.58
N LEU A 362 5.36 15.19 -5.51
CA LEU A 362 5.49 13.74 -5.31
C LEU A 362 4.27 13.11 -4.61
N ALA A 363 3.24 13.90 -4.29
CA ALA A 363 2.03 13.37 -3.65
C ALA A 363 1.40 12.22 -4.46
N SER A 364 0.64 11.37 -3.76
CA SER A 364 -0.14 10.28 -4.37
C SER A 364 -1.37 10.82 -5.11
N GLY A 365 -1.94 10.01 -5.99
CA GLY A 365 -3.19 10.29 -6.70
C GLY A 365 -3.14 11.60 -7.49
N GLU A 366 -4.27 12.28 -7.54
CA GLU A 366 -4.50 13.48 -8.35
C GLU A 366 -3.76 14.74 -7.85
N ARG A 367 -3.27 14.74 -6.60
CA ARG A 367 -2.50 15.89 -6.07
C ARG A 367 -1.06 15.88 -6.53
N GLY A 368 -0.51 14.71 -6.82
CA GLY A 368 0.83 14.61 -7.37
C GLY A 368 0.91 15.16 -8.79
N ALA A 369 2.03 15.77 -9.11
CA ALA A 369 2.27 16.23 -10.48
C ALA A 369 2.52 15.05 -11.41
N GLU A 370 2.00 15.14 -12.63
CA GLU A 370 2.30 14.20 -13.70
C GLU A 370 3.80 14.19 -14.04
N ALA A 371 4.30 13.04 -14.46
CA ALA A 371 5.68 12.95 -14.92
C ALA A 371 5.83 13.51 -16.34
N ARG A 372 6.81 14.39 -16.51
CA ARG A 372 7.29 14.83 -17.82
C ARG A 372 8.58 14.10 -18.13
N TYR A 373 8.60 13.44 -19.27
CA TYR A 373 9.75 12.68 -19.72
C TYR A 373 10.65 13.53 -20.62
N PRO A 374 11.99 13.37 -20.57
CA PRO A 374 12.90 14.03 -21.50
C PRO A 374 12.64 13.59 -22.95
N ALA A 375 13.12 14.37 -23.91
CA ALA A 375 12.98 14.03 -25.33
C ALA A 375 13.54 12.64 -25.61
N GLU A 376 12.93 11.93 -26.55
CA GLU A 376 13.40 10.61 -26.98
C GLU A 376 14.85 10.68 -27.45
N GLY A 377 15.68 9.73 -27.04
CA GLY A 377 17.11 9.67 -27.34
C GLY A 377 18.00 10.68 -26.59
N SER A 378 17.45 11.49 -25.69
CA SER A 378 18.25 12.43 -24.88
C SER A 378 18.97 11.76 -23.69
N LEU A 379 18.55 10.57 -23.30
CA LEU A 379 19.20 9.71 -22.32
C LEU A 379 19.59 8.37 -22.94
N PRO A 380 20.62 7.69 -22.43
CA PRO A 380 20.94 6.32 -22.83
C PRO A 380 19.76 5.37 -22.61
N ASP A 381 19.63 4.31 -23.41
CA ASP A 381 18.51 3.35 -23.37
C ASP A 381 18.31 2.70 -21.97
N GLY A 382 19.39 2.52 -21.22
CA GLY A 382 19.36 1.97 -19.87
C GLY A 382 19.07 2.98 -18.76
N VAL A 383 18.88 4.26 -19.09
CA VAL A 383 18.64 5.33 -18.13
C VAL A 383 17.20 5.80 -18.19
N PHE A 384 16.52 5.75 -17.06
CA PHE A 384 15.16 6.26 -16.91
C PHE A 384 15.19 7.65 -16.26
N GLY A 385 14.56 8.63 -16.92
CA GLY A 385 14.50 10.00 -16.40
C GLY A 385 13.11 10.60 -16.53
N PHE A 386 12.74 11.41 -15.54
CA PHE A 386 11.48 12.19 -15.54
C PHE A 386 11.57 13.37 -14.57
N THR A 387 10.69 14.34 -14.76
CA THR A 387 10.50 15.48 -13.84
C THR A 387 9.04 15.54 -13.40
N ARG A 388 8.81 15.67 -12.10
CA ARG A 388 7.50 15.98 -11.51
C ARG A 388 7.51 17.41 -10.93
N GLY A 389 6.39 18.12 -11.00
CA GLY A 389 6.29 19.50 -10.52
C GLY A 389 6.93 20.54 -11.44
N THR A 390 6.87 21.80 -11.00
CA THR A 390 7.42 22.95 -11.70
C THR A 390 7.97 23.99 -10.70
N GLY A 391 8.82 24.92 -11.20
CA GLY A 391 9.40 25.95 -10.34
C GLY A 391 10.16 25.33 -9.16
N SER A 392 10.01 25.88 -7.95
CA SER A 392 10.70 25.42 -6.74
C SER A 392 10.26 24.04 -6.23
N ASP A 393 9.13 23.50 -6.74
CA ASP A 393 8.62 22.18 -6.39
C ASP A 393 9.02 21.09 -7.43
N ALA A 394 9.83 21.45 -8.43
CA ALA A 394 10.27 20.49 -9.44
C ALA A 394 11.25 19.47 -8.84
N VAL A 395 10.99 18.19 -9.09
CA VAL A 395 11.88 17.08 -8.75
C VAL A 395 12.19 16.32 -10.02
N THR A 396 13.46 16.29 -10.43
CA THR A 396 13.94 15.51 -11.57
C THR A 396 14.70 14.29 -11.07
N VAL A 397 14.27 13.13 -11.52
CA VAL A 397 14.93 11.84 -11.23
C VAL A 397 15.60 11.35 -12.49
N ILE A 398 16.88 10.96 -12.39
CA ILE A 398 17.64 10.29 -13.44
C ILE A 398 18.24 9.03 -12.82
N ALA A 399 17.79 7.86 -13.28
CA ALA A 399 18.12 6.57 -12.70
C ALA A 399 18.76 5.65 -13.74
N ASN A 400 19.96 5.17 -13.48
CA ASN A 400 20.61 4.14 -14.27
C ASN A 400 20.02 2.77 -13.85
N LEU A 401 19.29 2.14 -14.74
CA LEU A 401 18.65 0.85 -14.52
C LEU A 401 19.45 -0.30 -15.16
N THR A 402 20.79 -0.18 -15.14
CA THR A 402 21.71 -1.18 -15.66
C THR A 402 22.89 -1.45 -14.72
N ALA A 403 23.51 -2.60 -14.90
CA ALA A 403 24.74 -2.99 -14.19
C ALA A 403 26.03 -2.36 -14.78
N ALA A 404 25.91 -1.38 -15.67
CA ALA A 404 27.04 -0.68 -16.29
C ALA A 404 26.96 0.83 -15.97
N GLU A 405 28.11 1.48 -15.94
CA GLU A 405 28.20 2.94 -15.83
C GLU A 405 27.55 3.62 -17.05
N GLN A 406 26.87 4.75 -16.82
CA GLN A 406 26.17 5.52 -17.86
C GLN A 406 26.54 7.01 -17.75
N GLU A 407 26.90 7.65 -18.86
CA GLU A 407 27.07 9.09 -18.94
C GLU A 407 25.74 9.75 -19.37
N VAL A 408 25.30 10.75 -18.62
CA VAL A 408 24.02 11.45 -18.83
C VAL A 408 24.22 12.96 -18.94
N GLY A 409 23.41 13.61 -19.77
CA GLY A 409 23.27 15.06 -19.77
C GLY A 409 22.31 15.52 -18.69
N LEU A 410 22.65 16.57 -17.97
CA LEU A 410 21.77 17.18 -16.99
C LEU A 410 20.79 18.18 -17.63
N PRO A 411 19.64 18.47 -17.01
CA PRO A 411 18.70 19.50 -17.49
C PRO A 411 19.41 20.83 -17.74
N ALA A 412 18.95 21.56 -18.76
CA ALA A 412 19.58 22.81 -19.20
C ALA A 412 19.11 24.04 -18.42
N GLU A 413 18.15 23.92 -17.51
CA GLU A 413 17.55 25.03 -16.79
C GLU A 413 18.12 25.14 -15.35
N GLY A 414 18.61 26.35 -14.99
CA GLY A 414 19.01 26.76 -13.65
C GLY A 414 20.16 25.96 -13.01
N PRO A 415 20.71 26.43 -11.88
CA PRO A 415 21.51 25.61 -11.02
C PRO A 415 20.64 24.55 -10.33
N LEU A 416 21.13 23.32 -10.27
CA LEU A 416 20.43 22.18 -9.72
C LEU A 416 21.16 21.68 -8.45
N ARG A 417 20.40 21.42 -7.41
CA ARG A 417 20.91 20.77 -6.21
C ARG A 417 20.63 19.26 -6.28
N GLU A 418 21.66 18.45 -6.16
CA GLU A 418 21.48 17.02 -5.92
C GLU A 418 21.01 16.80 -4.48
N PHE A 419 19.85 16.15 -4.32
CA PHE A 419 19.11 16.11 -3.07
C PHE A 419 19.82 15.34 -1.94
N PHE A 420 20.47 14.21 -2.26
CA PHE A 420 21.11 13.36 -1.26
C PHE A 420 22.45 13.92 -0.80
N THR A 421 23.23 14.48 -1.69
CA THR A 421 24.58 14.98 -1.41
C THR A 421 24.63 16.47 -1.10
N GLY A 422 23.60 17.22 -1.50
CA GLY A 422 23.57 18.66 -1.42
C GLY A 422 24.46 19.37 -2.44
N GLN A 423 25.11 18.62 -3.35
CA GLN A 423 26.00 19.19 -4.37
C GLN A 423 25.24 20.05 -5.36
N ILE A 424 25.80 21.23 -5.69
CA ILE A 424 25.27 22.06 -6.76
C ILE A 424 25.89 21.62 -8.09
N LEU A 425 25.04 21.32 -9.05
CA LEU A 425 25.41 20.88 -10.38
C LEU A 425 25.07 21.97 -11.41
N SER A 426 25.94 22.17 -12.37
CA SER A 426 25.73 23.14 -13.45
C SER A 426 24.72 22.62 -14.46
N ALA A 427 23.74 23.45 -14.82
CA ALA A 427 22.78 23.15 -15.85
C ALA A 427 23.47 22.77 -17.18
N GLY A 428 22.95 21.78 -17.88
CA GLY A 428 23.49 21.30 -19.17
C GLY A 428 24.83 20.60 -19.10
N SER A 429 25.41 20.41 -17.90
CA SER A 429 26.64 19.62 -17.73
C SER A 429 26.39 18.13 -17.89
N ARG A 430 27.46 17.34 -17.88
CA ARG A 430 27.38 15.88 -17.89
C ARG A 430 27.68 15.31 -16.52
N ALA A 431 27.06 14.19 -16.22
CA ALA A 431 27.34 13.41 -15.02
C ALA A 431 27.52 11.92 -15.40
N VAL A 432 28.29 11.22 -14.59
CA VAL A 432 28.46 9.77 -14.71
C VAL A 432 27.69 9.11 -13.60
N LEU A 433 26.75 8.23 -13.95
CA LEU A 433 26.00 7.39 -13.02
C LEU A 433 26.66 6.01 -12.96
N PRO A 434 27.10 5.56 -11.77
CA PRO A 434 27.56 4.19 -11.61
C PRO A 434 26.44 3.19 -11.93
N ALA A 435 26.77 1.90 -12.02
CA ALA A 435 25.76 0.85 -12.09
C ALA A 435 24.71 1.04 -11.01
N TRP A 436 23.42 1.02 -11.39
CA TRP A 436 22.26 1.23 -10.50
C TRP A 436 22.29 2.56 -9.73
N GLY A 437 23.10 3.52 -10.18
CA GLY A 437 23.19 4.86 -9.59
C GLY A 437 22.08 5.79 -10.06
N TRP A 438 21.91 6.89 -9.32
CA TRP A 438 20.84 7.88 -9.62
C TRP A 438 21.28 9.30 -9.29
N LEU A 439 20.52 10.26 -9.79
CA LEU A 439 20.47 11.64 -9.33
C LEU A 439 19.03 12.03 -9.04
N VAL A 440 18.83 12.73 -7.94
CA VAL A 440 17.57 13.43 -7.65
C VAL A 440 17.88 14.93 -7.61
N LEU A 441 17.39 15.65 -8.58
CA LEU A 441 17.72 17.06 -8.78
C LEU A 441 16.51 17.94 -8.41
N THR A 442 16.77 18.92 -7.58
CA THR A 442 15.80 19.98 -7.23
C THR A 442 16.40 21.34 -7.62
N PRO A 443 15.57 22.35 -7.95
CA PRO A 443 16.07 23.70 -8.16
C PRO A 443 16.81 24.21 -6.94
N GLU A 444 17.93 24.90 -7.16
CA GLU A 444 18.60 25.64 -6.07
C GLU A 444 17.65 26.71 -5.54
N LYS A 445 17.43 26.74 -4.24
CA LYS A 445 16.67 27.82 -3.58
C LYS A 445 17.57 29.04 -3.47
N GLU A 446 17.12 30.19 -4.01
CA GLU A 446 17.79 31.48 -3.86
C GLU A 446 17.92 31.92 -2.39
#